data_59132126e2da161e5d3e6d7a2f7a6a91
#
_entry.id   59132126e2da161e5d3e6d7a2f7a6a91
#
_cell.length_a   1.000
_cell.length_b   1.000
_cell.length_c   1.000
_cell.angle_alpha   90.00
_cell.angle_beta   90.00
_cell.angle_gamma   90.00
#
_symmetry.space_group_name_H-M   'P 1'
#
loop_
_entity.id
_entity.type
_entity.pdbx_description
1 polymer ?
#
loop_
_entity_poly.entity_id
_entity_poly.type
_entity_poly.pdbx_seq_one_letter_code
_entity_poly.pdbx_strand_id
1 'polypeptide(L)'
;MKGTGQRAQGRGVVAAFAAAIVFQAPQPRPLEPFVGVTSGGAIVPGLFTVTSTGVSTAPVKEAADRFLAALSDAQKTKTMFAADADEWRIWNNVHRAPREGVSFKEMSQAQREAAYALLGASLSARGLEQSRNVMRLNGHLAELVKNFEEYGEYLYWITVMGTPSATEPWGWQLDGHHLAINYFVLGDQVVMTPSFMGSEPVVAEEGPYKGARVLQEEQALGEAFMASLDATQHAAAIVNASKPGNNAQTQAYRDNVTLPYQGIRATALSADQRAKLLGLAALYVGNMRDGHAKVKMSEVERHLDDTYFSWVGGTGSDAVFYYRIHSPVVLIEFDHQSPVAFGGRGGPPTRRHVHSVVRTPNGNDYGKDLLKQHYEKHRHDKAHGHGH
;
A
#
# COMPACT_ATOMS: atom_id res chain seq x y z
N MET A 1 7.54 85.04 30.35
CA MET A 1 6.92 84.11 31.29
C MET A 1 6.70 82.78 30.61
N LYS A 2 7.30 81.72 31.11
CA LYS A 2 7.48 80.47 30.44
C LYS A 2 6.29 79.51 30.71
N GLY A 3 5.65 79.04 29.69
CA GLY A 3 4.63 77.98 29.82
C GLY A 3 5.18 76.66 29.32
N THR A 4 5.25 75.69 30.19
CA THR A 4 5.71 74.31 29.95
C THR A 4 4.56 73.45 29.41
N GLY A 5 4.69 72.96 28.19
CA GLY A 5 3.77 72.01 27.58
C GLY A 5 4.22 70.54 27.88
N GLN A 6 3.41 69.79 28.56
CA GLN A 6 3.57 68.34 28.71
C GLN A 6 3.07 67.61 27.46
N ARG A 7 3.91 66.79 26.85
CA ARG A 7 3.53 65.81 25.80
C ARG A 7 3.08 64.51 26.44
N ALA A 8 1.84 64.12 26.21
CA ALA A 8 1.31 62.81 26.53
C ALA A 8 1.83 61.79 25.48
N GLN A 9 2.53 60.74 25.94
CA GLN A 9 2.88 59.60 25.15
C GLN A 9 1.73 58.59 25.12
N GLY A 10 1.05 58.49 23.99
CA GLY A 10 0.08 57.42 23.78
C GLY A 10 0.80 56.09 23.50
N ARG A 11 0.66 55.10 24.36
CA ARG A 11 1.06 53.73 24.13
C ARG A 11 0.00 53.02 23.24
N GLY A 12 0.32 52.89 21.97
CA GLY A 12 -0.48 52.05 21.06
C GLY A 12 -0.25 50.56 21.38
N VAL A 13 -1.32 49.88 21.79
CA VAL A 13 -1.35 48.43 21.93
C VAL A 13 -1.58 47.86 20.54
N VAL A 14 -0.54 47.26 19.94
CA VAL A 14 -0.68 46.48 18.71
C VAL A 14 -1.22 45.10 19.10
N ALA A 15 -2.49 44.89 18.85
CA ALA A 15 -3.09 43.56 18.97
C ALA A 15 -2.63 42.74 17.73
N ALA A 16 -1.75 41.75 17.96
CA ALA A 16 -1.39 40.77 16.95
C ALA A 16 -2.54 39.76 16.81
N PHE A 17 -3.31 39.86 15.74
CA PHE A 17 -4.24 38.81 15.33
C PHE A 17 -3.44 37.63 14.76
N ALA A 18 -3.28 36.55 15.53
CA ALA A 18 -2.83 35.28 15.03
C ALA A 18 -4.00 34.64 14.23
N ALA A 19 -3.93 34.73 12.90
CA ALA A 19 -4.84 34.00 12.03
C ALA A 19 -4.51 32.51 12.16
N ALA A 20 -5.36 31.75 12.86
CA ALA A 20 -5.31 30.31 12.83
C ALA A 20 -5.67 29.82 11.42
N ILE A 21 -4.68 29.34 10.69
CA ILE A 21 -4.90 28.63 9.44
C ILE A 21 -5.58 27.32 9.82
N VAL A 22 -6.89 27.28 9.71
CA VAL A 22 -7.67 26.02 9.78
C VAL A 22 -7.35 25.26 8.51
N PHE A 23 -6.51 24.24 8.61
CA PHE A 23 -6.37 23.24 7.55
C PHE A 23 -7.70 22.48 7.45
N GLN A 24 -8.55 22.92 6.55
CA GLN A 24 -9.76 22.21 6.19
C GLN A 24 -9.32 20.94 5.47
N ALA A 25 -9.66 19.77 6.03
CA ALA A 25 -9.42 18.51 5.34
C ALA A 25 -10.02 18.60 3.93
N PRO A 26 -9.32 18.14 2.89
CA PRO A 26 -9.86 18.16 1.54
C PRO A 26 -11.21 17.43 1.55
N GLN A 27 -12.28 18.09 1.09
CA GLN A 27 -13.56 17.44 0.87
C GLN A 27 -13.32 16.27 -0.09
N PRO A 28 -13.86 15.07 0.19
CA PRO A 28 -13.69 13.93 -0.69
C PRO A 28 -14.21 14.33 -2.09
N ARG A 29 -13.30 14.42 -3.05
CA ARG A 29 -13.70 14.58 -4.46
C ARG A 29 -14.43 13.31 -4.86
N PRO A 30 -15.51 13.41 -5.66
CA PRO A 30 -16.09 12.22 -6.27
C PRO A 30 -14.97 11.41 -6.94
N LEU A 31 -14.89 10.12 -6.63
CA LEU A 31 -13.91 9.25 -7.25
C LEU A 31 -14.25 9.14 -8.74
N GLU A 32 -13.24 9.34 -9.58
CA GLU A 32 -13.38 9.06 -11.01
C GLU A 32 -13.69 7.57 -11.23
N PRO A 33 -14.40 7.19 -12.30
CA PRO A 33 -14.58 5.79 -12.67
C PRO A 33 -13.23 5.06 -12.65
N PHE A 34 -13.21 3.87 -12.05
CA PHE A 34 -11.99 3.10 -11.90
C PHE A 34 -11.51 2.55 -13.26
N VAL A 35 -10.25 2.80 -13.58
CA VAL A 35 -9.55 2.25 -14.75
C VAL A 35 -8.35 1.42 -14.30
N GLY A 36 -7.71 1.81 -13.22
CA GLY A 36 -6.47 1.22 -12.73
C GLY A 36 -5.22 1.83 -13.39
N VAL A 37 -4.07 1.31 -13.01
CA VAL A 37 -2.79 1.66 -13.63
C VAL A 37 -2.72 1.02 -15.01
N THR A 38 -2.33 1.80 -16.04
CA THR A 38 -2.17 1.33 -17.41
C THR A 38 -0.84 1.82 -17.97
N SER A 39 -0.25 1.11 -18.94
CA SER A 39 0.99 1.55 -19.59
C SER A 39 0.76 2.52 -20.74
N GLY A 40 -0.41 2.47 -21.40
CA GLY A 40 -0.73 3.28 -22.57
C GLY A 40 -2.06 4.04 -22.47
N GLY A 41 -2.66 4.14 -21.28
CA GLY A 41 -3.93 4.82 -21.06
C GLY A 41 -5.17 3.94 -21.29
N ALA A 42 -5.01 2.73 -21.84
CA ALA A 42 -6.09 1.77 -22.03
C ALA A 42 -5.77 0.44 -21.35
N ILE A 43 -6.80 -0.22 -20.84
CA ILE A 43 -6.71 -1.56 -20.26
C ILE A 43 -6.38 -2.58 -21.37
N VAL A 44 -5.43 -3.47 -21.10
CA VAL A 44 -5.19 -4.66 -21.91
C VAL A 44 -6.20 -5.73 -21.48
N PRO A 45 -7.13 -6.14 -22.34
CA PRO A 45 -8.17 -7.09 -21.99
C PRO A 45 -7.65 -8.52 -21.89
N GLY A 46 -8.36 -9.39 -21.14
CA GLY A 46 -8.11 -10.82 -21.10
C GLY A 46 -6.89 -11.27 -20.29
N LEU A 47 -6.30 -10.39 -19.50
CA LEU A 47 -5.19 -10.71 -18.60
C LEU A 47 -5.64 -11.51 -17.37
N PHE A 48 -6.85 -11.27 -16.90
CA PHE A 48 -7.42 -11.89 -15.71
C PHE A 48 -8.71 -12.64 -16.07
N THR A 49 -8.91 -13.78 -15.44
CA THR A 49 -10.09 -14.63 -15.72
C THR A 49 -10.61 -15.21 -14.40
N VAL A 50 -11.93 -15.20 -14.22
CA VAL A 50 -12.56 -15.91 -13.12
C VAL A 50 -12.45 -17.41 -13.37
N THR A 51 -11.55 -18.06 -12.64
CA THR A 51 -11.25 -19.50 -12.74
C THR A 51 -10.81 -20.06 -11.39
N SER A 52 -10.97 -21.35 -11.16
CA SER A 52 -10.46 -21.96 -9.93
C SER A 52 -8.94 -22.01 -9.93
N THR A 53 -8.35 -21.64 -8.81
CA THR A 53 -6.90 -21.75 -8.55
C THR A 53 -6.53 -23.06 -7.87
N GLY A 54 -7.51 -23.77 -7.28
CA GLY A 54 -7.31 -24.94 -6.45
C GLY A 54 -6.75 -24.62 -5.05
N VAL A 55 -6.63 -23.34 -4.69
CA VAL A 55 -6.10 -22.89 -3.39
C VAL A 55 -7.23 -22.41 -2.49
N SER A 56 -7.51 -23.16 -1.42
CA SER A 56 -8.64 -22.87 -0.54
C SER A 56 -8.56 -21.52 0.16
N THR A 57 -9.63 -20.72 0.09
CA THR A 57 -9.87 -19.50 0.86
C THR A 57 -10.67 -19.74 2.16
N ALA A 58 -11.06 -20.99 2.46
CA ALA A 58 -11.82 -21.33 3.66
C ALA A 58 -11.16 -20.81 4.96
N PRO A 59 -9.84 -20.95 5.18
CA PRO A 59 -9.20 -20.43 6.39
C PRO A 59 -9.36 -18.92 6.57
N VAL A 60 -9.32 -18.15 5.47
CA VAL A 60 -9.50 -16.68 5.50
C VAL A 60 -10.94 -16.34 5.81
N LYS A 61 -11.90 -17.04 5.16
CA LYS A 61 -13.33 -16.87 5.43
C LYS A 61 -13.66 -17.14 6.89
N GLU A 62 -13.23 -18.28 7.43
CA GLU A 62 -13.48 -18.63 8.82
C GLU A 62 -12.87 -17.64 9.82
N ALA A 63 -11.69 -17.10 9.51
CA ALA A 63 -11.06 -16.09 10.34
C ALA A 63 -11.82 -14.76 10.28
N ALA A 64 -12.32 -14.35 9.10
CA ALA A 64 -13.17 -13.19 8.93
C ALA A 64 -14.51 -13.32 9.66
N ASP A 65 -15.16 -14.49 9.59
CA ASP A 65 -16.39 -14.77 10.33
C ASP A 65 -16.16 -14.62 11.85
N ARG A 66 -15.07 -15.19 12.38
CA ARG A 66 -14.70 -15.06 13.80
C ARG A 66 -14.42 -13.61 14.20
N PHE A 67 -13.71 -12.86 13.35
CA PHE A 67 -13.45 -11.46 13.59
C PHE A 67 -14.75 -10.66 13.67
N LEU A 68 -15.63 -10.80 12.68
CA LEU A 68 -16.94 -10.12 12.67
C LEU A 68 -17.82 -10.54 13.85
N ALA A 69 -17.81 -11.81 14.23
CA ALA A 69 -18.56 -12.31 15.38
C ALA A 69 -18.07 -11.70 16.72
N ALA A 70 -16.79 -11.34 16.83
CA ALA A 70 -16.22 -10.72 18.02
C ALA A 70 -16.57 -9.23 18.15
N LEU A 71 -17.02 -8.56 17.07
CA LEU A 71 -17.36 -7.13 17.06
C LEU A 71 -18.75 -6.89 17.68
N SER A 72 -18.92 -5.76 18.36
CA SER A 72 -20.24 -5.26 18.74
C SER A 72 -21.01 -4.78 17.49
N ASP A 73 -22.33 -4.64 17.59
CA ASP A 73 -23.14 -4.18 16.47
C ASP A 73 -22.73 -2.78 15.98
N ALA A 74 -22.39 -1.88 16.91
CA ALA A 74 -21.87 -0.56 16.55
C ALA A 74 -20.53 -0.62 15.79
N GLN A 75 -19.63 -1.55 16.18
CA GLN A 75 -18.37 -1.76 15.46
C GLN A 75 -18.63 -2.38 14.07
N LYS A 76 -19.54 -3.37 13.95
CA LYS A 76 -19.91 -3.97 12.67
C LYS A 76 -20.45 -2.93 11.69
N THR A 77 -21.33 -2.04 12.15
CA THR A 77 -21.96 -1.00 11.30
C THR A 77 -20.93 -0.12 10.61
N LYS A 78 -19.86 0.26 11.29
CA LYS A 78 -18.80 1.08 10.71
C LYS A 78 -17.70 0.28 9.98
N THR A 79 -17.72 -1.06 10.10
CA THR A 79 -16.69 -1.94 9.55
C THR A 79 -17.12 -2.58 8.24
N MET A 80 -18.44 -2.80 8.04
CA MET A 80 -18.95 -3.54 6.88
C MET A 80 -19.48 -2.61 5.79
N PHE A 81 -19.04 -2.88 4.55
CA PHE A 81 -19.40 -2.15 3.33
C PHE A 81 -19.88 -3.12 2.26
N ALA A 82 -20.49 -2.63 1.19
CA ALA A 82 -20.80 -3.44 0.02
C ALA A 82 -19.52 -3.97 -0.66
N ALA A 83 -19.60 -5.14 -1.31
CA ALA A 83 -18.43 -5.75 -1.97
C ALA A 83 -17.81 -4.88 -3.07
N ASP A 84 -18.60 -4.02 -3.70
CA ASP A 84 -18.21 -3.08 -4.76
C ASP A 84 -18.01 -1.64 -4.26
N ALA A 85 -18.06 -1.42 -2.93
CA ALA A 85 -17.96 -0.09 -2.33
C ALA A 85 -16.70 0.67 -2.78
N ASP A 86 -16.85 1.98 -2.88
CA ASP A 86 -15.70 2.88 -3.15
C ASP A 86 -14.71 2.95 -1.99
N GLU A 87 -15.09 2.47 -0.80
CA GLU A 87 -14.21 2.37 0.37
C GLU A 87 -12.90 1.65 0.05
N TRP A 88 -12.89 0.64 -0.82
CA TRP A 88 -11.66 0.03 -1.32
C TRP A 88 -10.60 1.03 -1.77
N ARG A 89 -10.99 2.18 -2.32
CA ARG A 89 -10.14 3.16 -2.98
C ARG A 89 -9.75 4.34 -2.09
N ILE A 90 -10.26 4.38 -0.85
CA ILE A 90 -10.08 5.53 0.07
C ILE A 90 -8.91 5.34 1.03
N TRP A 91 -8.21 4.19 0.97
CA TRP A 91 -7.04 3.95 1.82
C TRP A 91 -5.99 5.07 1.74
N ASN A 92 -5.28 5.29 2.85
CA ASN A 92 -4.34 6.41 2.95
C ASN A 92 -3.13 6.06 3.81
N ASN A 93 -1.93 6.30 3.30
CA ASN A 93 -0.68 6.08 4.02
C ASN A 93 -0.26 7.22 4.97
N VAL A 94 -1.05 8.30 5.08
CA VAL A 94 -0.76 9.45 5.95
C VAL A 94 -1.35 9.25 7.34
N HIS A 95 -0.62 9.60 8.39
CA HIS A 95 -1.02 9.38 9.79
C HIS A 95 -2.33 10.07 10.21
N ARG A 96 -2.63 11.27 9.74
CA ARG A 96 -3.83 12.06 10.11
C ARG A 96 -5.04 11.85 9.21
N ALA A 97 -5.00 10.92 8.29
CA ALA A 97 -6.15 10.69 7.41
C ALA A 97 -7.33 10.12 8.20
N PRO A 98 -8.57 10.59 7.96
CA PRO A 98 -9.76 9.93 8.47
C PRO A 98 -9.85 8.52 7.86
N ARG A 99 -10.33 7.56 8.65
CA ARG A 99 -10.47 6.16 8.24
C ARG A 99 -11.77 5.59 8.77
N GLU A 100 -12.38 4.76 7.96
CA GLU A 100 -13.53 3.96 8.34
C GLU A 100 -13.08 2.65 9.02
N GLY A 101 -14.04 1.88 9.54
CA GLY A 101 -13.79 0.61 10.18
C GLY A 101 -13.51 0.69 11.67
N VAL A 102 -13.13 -0.44 12.25
CA VAL A 102 -12.74 -0.54 13.65
C VAL A 102 -11.22 -0.53 13.80
N SER A 103 -10.71 0.34 14.65
CA SER A 103 -9.27 0.44 14.91
C SER A 103 -8.81 -0.60 15.93
N PHE A 104 -7.54 -1.05 15.80
CA PHE A 104 -6.91 -1.87 16.85
C PHE A 104 -6.88 -1.18 18.21
N LYS A 105 -6.89 0.17 18.24
CA LYS A 105 -6.94 0.95 19.49
C LYS A 105 -8.29 0.78 20.21
N GLU A 106 -9.40 0.72 19.46
CA GLU A 106 -10.74 0.53 20.02
C GLU A 106 -11.06 -0.92 20.38
N MET A 107 -10.33 -1.87 19.81
CA MET A 107 -10.56 -3.30 20.02
C MET A 107 -10.18 -3.72 21.44
N SER A 108 -10.99 -4.62 22.01
CA SER A 108 -10.58 -5.42 23.16
C SER A 108 -9.43 -6.36 22.77
N GLN A 109 -8.79 -6.98 23.76
CA GLN A 109 -7.73 -7.96 23.49
C GLN A 109 -8.24 -9.12 22.62
N ALA A 110 -9.39 -9.69 22.92
CA ALA A 110 -9.98 -10.78 22.15
C ALA A 110 -10.30 -10.37 20.70
N GLN A 111 -10.77 -9.14 20.50
CA GLN A 111 -11.00 -8.59 19.16
C GLN A 111 -9.69 -8.39 18.38
N ARG A 112 -8.63 -7.89 19.02
CA ARG A 112 -7.29 -7.79 18.41
C ARG A 112 -6.73 -9.16 18.03
N GLU A 113 -6.90 -10.18 18.88
CA GLU A 113 -6.49 -11.55 18.58
C GLU A 113 -7.23 -12.11 17.36
N ALA A 114 -8.54 -11.87 17.25
CA ALA A 114 -9.33 -12.25 16.08
C ALA A 114 -8.89 -11.49 14.81
N ALA A 115 -8.58 -10.20 14.92
CA ALA A 115 -8.04 -9.40 13.82
C ALA A 115 -6.67 -9.93 13.36
N TYR A 116 -5.76 -10.22 14.28
CA TYR A 116 -4.47 -10.84 13.92
C TYR A 116 -4.63 -12.25 13.35
N ALA A 117 -5.63 -13.02 13.78
CA ALA A 117 -5.95 -14.31 13.19
C ALA A 117 -6.42 -14.17 11.72
N LEU A 118 -7.21 -13.13 11.41
CA LEU A 118 -7.59 -12.81 10.02
C LEU A 118 -6.36 -12.47 9.17
N LEU A 119 -5.48 -11.60 9.67
CA LEU A 119 -4.22 -11.28 8.98
C LEU A 119 -3.36 -12.54 8.79
N GLY A 120 -3.21 -13.38 9.81
CA GLY A 120 -2.42 -14.63 9.75
C GLY A 120 -3.01 -15.70 8.84
N ALA A 121 -4.33 -15.72 8.62
CA ALA A 121 -4.98 -16.60 7.64
C ALA A 121 -4.76 -16.13 6.20
N SER A 122 -4.56 -14.83 5.99
CA SER A 122 -4.46 -14.18 4.68
C SER A 122 -3.02 -14.00 4.21
N LEU A 123 -2.10 -13.75 5.13
CA LEU A 123 -0.71 -13.41 4.86
C LEU A 123 0.21 -14.62 5.12
N SER A 124 1.38 -14.60 4.52
CA SER A 124 2.49 -15.48 4.90
C SER A 124 3.03 -15.09 6.28
N ALA A 125 3.85 -15.96 6.89
CA ALA A 125 4.53 -15.62 8.15
C ALA A 125 5.33 -14.32 8.02
N ARG A 126 6.04 -14.14 6.88
CA ARG A 126 6.79 -12.93 6.55
C ARG A 126 5.86 -11.71 6.38
N GLY A 127 4.79 -11.84 5.59
CA GLY A 127 3.84 -10.74 5.38
C GLY A 127 3.16 -10.27 6.67
N LEU A 128 2.80 -11.21 7.56
CA LEU A 128 2.27 -10.89 8.88
C LEU A 128 3.33 -10.19 9.75
N GLU A 129 4.57 -10.68 9.76
CA GLU A 129 5.66 -10.07 10.53
C GLU A 129 5.96 -8.65 10.02
N GLN A 130 6.08 -8.45 8.69
CA GLN A 130 6.28 -7.14 8.08
C GLN A 130 5.14 -6.18 8.47
N SER A 131 3.89 -6.60 8.36
CA SER A 131 2.74 -5.78 8.73
C SER A 131 2.79 -5.37 10.21
N ARG A 132 3.08 -6.32 11.11
CA ARG A 132 3.22 -6.02 12.55
C ARG A 132 4.42 -5.12 12.83
N ASN A 133 5.51 -5.27 12.09
CA ASN A 133 6.69 -4.43 12.27
C ASN A 133 6.43 -2.99 11.79
N VAL A 134 5.66 -2.76 10.72
CA VAL A 134 5.20 -1.40 10.36
C VAL A 134 4.40 -0.79 11.52
N MET A 135 3.45 -1.54 12.10
CA MET A 135 2.65 -1.07 13.24
C MET A 135 3.53 -0.74 14.45
N ARG A 136 4.50 -1.61 14.78
CA ARG A 136 5.48 -1.39 15.88
C ARG A 136 6.38 -0.18 15.62
N LEU A 137 6.86 -0.01 14.38
CA LEU A 137 7.67 1.14 14.00
C LEU A 137 6.88 2.45 14.07
N ASN A 138 5.58 2.42 13.81
CA ASN A 138 4.71 3.57 14.07
C ASN A 138 4.58 3.88 15.57
N GLY A 139 4.58 2.85 16.43
CA GLY A 139 4.71 3.00 17.89
C GLY A 139 6.08 3.55 18.31
N HIS A 140 7.15 3.07 17.69
CA HIS A 140 8.51 3.58 17.90
C HIS A 140 8.62 5.06 17.49
N LEU A 141 8.03 5.45 16.37
CA LEU A 141 7.96 6.84 15.95
C LEU A 141 7.26 7.71 16.99
N ALA A 142 6.14 7.24 17.58
CA ALA A 142 5.46 7.94 18.66
C ALA A 142 6.38 8.23 19.86
N GLU A 143 7.24 7.25 20.22
CA GLU A 143 8.26 7.42 21.28
C GLU A 143 9.31 8.44 20.90
N LEU A 144 9.80 8.43 19.67
CA LEU A 144 10.85 9.34 19.20
C LEU A 144 10.38 10.80 19.16
N VAL A 145 9.15 11.04 18.66
CA VAL A 145 8.62 12.40 18.49
C VAL A 145 7.70 12.85 19.63
N LYS A 146 7.46 11.97 20.64
CA LYS A 146 6.57 12.20 21.79
C LYS A 146 5.15 12.61 21.40
N ASN A 147 4.62 11.98 20.35
CA ASN A 147 3.28 12.27 19.85
C ASN A 147 2.46 10.97 19.68
N PHE A 148 1.81 10.53 20.76
CA PHE A 148 1.02 9.30 20.85
C PHE A 148 -0.42 9.45 20.36
N GLU A 149 -0.84 10.66 19.99
CA GLU A 149 -2.16 10.91 19.40
C GLU A 149 -2.14 10.63 17.90
N GLU A 150 -1.04 10.97 17.22
CA GLU A 150 -0.90 10.82 15.78
C GLU A 150 -0.20 9.53 15.37
N TYR A 151 0.67 9.01 16.21
CA TYR A 151 1.45 7.81 15.97
C TYR A 151 1.19 6.77 17.04
N GLY A 152 1.18 5.49 16.68
CA GLY A 152 0.98 4.42 17.64
C GLY A 152 0.77 3.06 16.98
N GLU A 153 1.18 2.01 17.69
CA GLU A 153 1.10 0.62 17.21
C GLU A 153 -0.32 0.20 16.82
N TYR A 154 -1.36 0.78 17.45
CA TYR A 154 -2.76 0.38 17.26
C TYR A 154 -3.61 1.40 16.47
N LEU A 155 -2.98 2.37 15.81
CA LEU A 155 -3.66 3.32 14.91
C LEU A 155 -3.76 2.75 13.49
N TYR A 156 -4.44 1.60 13.39
CA TYR A 156 -4.73 0.86 12.16
C TYR A 156 -6.18 0.39 12.21
N TRP A 157 -6.87 0.43 11.08
CA TRP A 157 -8.30 0.17 10.96
C TRP A 157 -8.55 -1.01 10.03
N ILE A 158 -9.57 -1.81 10.33
CA ILE A 158 -10.03 -2.88 9.45
C ILE A 158 -11.44 -2.56 8.98
N THR A 159 -11.66 -2.66 7.66
CA THR A 159 -12.97 -2.69 7.02
C THR A 159 -13.16 -4.04 6.32
N VAL A 160 -14.41 -4.47 6.16
CA VAL A 160 -14.79 -5.69 5.45
C VAL A 160 -15.80 -5.31 4.37
N MET A 161 -15.51 -5.66 3.13
CA MET A 161 -16.36 -5.40 1.98
C MET A 161 -17.05 -6.70 1.54
N GLY A 162 -18.36 -6.68 1.46
CA GLY A 162 -19.18 -7.88 1.25
C GLY A 162 -19.33 -8.71 2.54
N THR A 163 -19.92 -9.89 2.38
CA THR A 163 -20.04 -10.89 3.45
C THR A 163 -19.09 -12.03 3.17
N PRO A 164 -18.26 -12.50 4.13
CA PRO A 164 -17.38 -13.63 3.91
C PRO A 164 -18.11 -14.84 3.32
N SER A 165 -17.70 -15.27 2.14
CA SER A 165 -18.37 -16.29 1.34
C SER A 165 -17.37 -17.23 0.68
N ALA A 166 -17.79 -18.48 0.40
CA ALA A 166 -17.02 -19.42 -0.39
C ALA A 166 -17.14 -19.17 -1.90
N THR A 167 -18.16 -18.43 -2.34
CA THR A 167 -18.50 -18.25 -3.77
C THR A 167 -18.68 -16.79 -4.18
N GLU A 168 -19.26 -15.97 -3.30
CA GLU A 168 -19.54 -14.58 -3.58
C GLU A 168 -18.34 -13.67 -3.33
N PRO A 169 -18.25 -12.52 -4.03
CA PRO A 169 -17.14 -11.58 -3.84
C PRO A 169 -17.20 -10.90 -2.47
N TRP A 170 -16.07 -10.88 -1.81
CA TRP A 170 -15.88 -10.17 -0.54
C TRP A 170 -14.40 -9.87 -0.32
N GLY A 171 -14.09 -9.22 0.78
CA GLY A 171 -12.71 -9.04 1.19
C GLY A 171 -12.58 -8.14 2.40
N TRP A 172 -11.35 -7.74 2.70
CA TRP A 172 -11.06 -6.85 3.81
C TRP A 172 -9.92 -5.89 3.44
N GLN A 173 -9.89 -4.77 4.13
CA GLN A 173 -8.83 -3.78 4.01
C GLN A 173 -8.27 -3.50 5.41
N LEU A 174 -6.94 -3.44 5.52
CA LEU A 174 -6.22 -2.84 6.64
C LEU A 174 -5.67 -1.51 6.18
N ASP A 175 -5.94 -0.44 6.90
CA ASP A 175 -5.47 0.90 6.58
C ASP A 175 -4.89 1.61 7.80
N GLY A 176 -3.74 2.24 7.62
CA GLY A 176 -3.06 3.03 8.63
C GLY A 176 -1.80 3.71 8.12
N HIS A 177 -1.12 4.41 9.02
CA HIS A 177 0.13 5.08 8.69
C HIS A 177 1.17 4.08 8.17
N HIS A 178 1.63 4.27 6.95
CA HIS A 178 2.62 3.43 6.27
C HIS A 178 2.20 1.96 6.02
N LEU A 179 0.93 1.60 6.20
CA LEU A 179 0.44 0.25 5.91
C LEU A 179 -0.97 0.30 5.34
N ALA A 180 -1.14 -0.19 4.12
CA ALA A 180 -2.44 -0.50 3.56
C ALA A 180 -2.41 -1.86 2.86
N ILE A 181 -3.39 -2.71 3.14
CA ILE A 181 -3.56 -4.01 2.50
C ILE A 181 -5.00 -4.13 2.04
N ASN A 182 -5.20 -4.30 0.74
CA ASN A 182 -6.48 -4.61 0.14
C ASN A 182 -6.49 -6.09 -0.22
N TYR A 183 -7.36 -6.88 0.38
CA TYR A 183 -7.43 -8.32 0.20
C TYR A 183 -8.81 -8.71 -0.31
N PHE A 184 -8.94 -8.85 -1.63
CA PHE A 184 -10.15 -9.27 -2.32
C PHE A 184 -10.19 -10.79 -2.50
N VAL A 185 -11.38 -11.39 -2.34
CA VAL A 185 -11.63 -12.82 -2.48
C VAL A 185 -12.83 -13.04 -3.40
N LEU A 186 -12.70 -13.94 -4.37
CA LEU A 186 -13.79 -14.45 -5.19
C LEU A 186 -13.61 -15.95 -5.41
N GLY A 187 -14.46 -16.76 -4.76
CA GLY A 187 -14.28 -18.20 -4.74
C GLY A 187 -12.94 -18.58 -4.08
N ASP A 188 -12.05 -19.21 -4.85
CA ASP A 188 -10.70 -19.58 -4.43
C ASP A 188 -9.60 -18.64 -5.02
N GLN A 189 -10.00 -17.53 -5.66
CA GLN A 189 -9.10 -16.51 -6.16
C GLN A 189 -8.91 -15.38 -5.15
N VAL A 190 -7.67 -14.86 -5.10
CA VAL A 190 -7.29 -13.74 -4.24
C VAL A 190 -6.55 -12.67 -5.05
N VAL A 191 -6.91 -11.41 -4.82
CA VAL A 191 -6.14 -10.24 -5.28
C VAL A 191 -5.78 -9.41 -4.06
N MET A 192 -4.48 -9.29 -3.76
CA MET A 192 -3.98 -8.53 -2.61
C MET A 192 -3.29 -7.24 -3.07
N THR A 193 -4.01 -6.46 -3.86
CA THR A 193 -3.54 -5.16 -4.35
C THR A 193 -4.68 -4.13 -4.45
N PRO A 194 -4.35 -2.83 -4.29
CA PRO A 194 -3.04 -2.29 -3.92
C PRO A 194 -2.59 -2.76 -2.54
N SER A 195 -1.28 -3.00 -2.37
CA SER A 195 -0.70 -3.07 -1.04
C SER A 195 0.40 -2.03 -0.90
N PHE A 196 0.43 -1.39 0.25
CA PHE A 196 1.38 -0.34 0.59
C PHE A 196 2.08 -0.71 1.90
N MET A 197 3.40 -0.66 1.91
CA MET A 197 4.21 -0.78 3.12
C MET A 197 5.30 0.27 3.12
N GLY A 198 5.50 0.91 4.26
CA GLY A 198 6.56 1.88 4.45
C GLY A 198 6.91 2.04 5.93
N SER A 199 7.85 2.90 6.23
CA SER A 199 8.14 3.33 7.59
C SER A 199 9.10 4.52 7.63
N GLU A 200 9.01 5.31 8.69
CA GLU A 200 9.97 6.31 9.12
C GLU A 200 10.05 6.29 10.66
N PRO A 201 11.15 5.78 11.26
CA PRO A 201 12.30 5.09 10.64
C PRO A 201 11.96 3.65 10.24
N VAL A 202 12.78 3.04 9.35
CA VAL A 202 12.61 1.65 8.90
C VAL A 202 13.19 0.61 9.85
N VAL A 203 13.92 1.03 10.88
CA VAL A 203 14.53 0.19 11.92
C VAL A 203 14.38 0.87 13.28
N ALA A 204 13.92 0.14 14.29
CA ALA A 204 13.98 0.55 15.69
C ALA A 204 15.29 0.01 16.32
N GLU A 205 16.24 0.90 16.56
CA GLU A 205 17.56 0.54 17.12
C GLU A 205 17.54 0.44 18.65
N GLU A 206 16.54 1.07 19.30
CA GLU A 206 16.41 1.17 20.75
C GLU A 206 14.95 1.20 21.20
N GLY A 207 14.72 1.29 22.51
CA GLY A 207 13.39 1.41 23.10
C GLY A 207 12.60 0.11 23.12
N PRO A 208 11.29 0.16 23.45
CA PRO A 208 10.44 -1.02 23.59
C PRO A 208 10.22 -1.79 22.27
N TYR A 209 10.46 -1.18 21.14
CA TYR A 209 10.30 -1.77 19.81
C TYR A 209 11.62 -2.21 19.17
N LYS A 210 12.74 -2.19 19.91
CA LYS A 210 14.06 -2.57 19.41
C LYS A 210 14.04 -3.88 18.63
N GLY A 211 14.62 -3.86 17.44
CA GLY A 211 14.70 -5.00 16.52
C GLY A 211 13.57 -5.02 15.47
N ALA A 212 12.49 -4.24 15.64
CA ALA A 212 11.51 -4.08 14.58
C ALA A 212 12.16 -3.41 13.36
N ARG A 213 11.95 -4.01 12.17
CA ARG A 213 12.52 -3.52 10.90
C ARG A 213 11.64 -3.96 9.74
N VAL A 214 11.64 -3.15 8.67
CA VAL A 214 10.88 -3.43 7.44
C VAL A 214 11.68 -3.05 6.19
N LEU A 215 11.37 -3.69 5.07
CA LEU A 215 11.85 -3.36 3.72
C LEU A 215 13.38 -3.41 3.54
N GLN A 216 14.11 -4.06 4.47
CA GLN A 216 15.57 -4.16 4.39
C GLN A 216 16.01 -5.17 3.32
N GLU A 217 15.29 -6.28 3.16
CA GLU A 217 15.57 -7.28 2.12
C GLU A 217 15.21 -6.75 0.74
N GLU A 218 14.09 -6.03 0.60
CA GLU A 218 13.67 -5.38 -0.63
C GLU A 218 14.71 -4.37 -1.12
N GLN A 219 15.28 -3.60 -0.19
CA GLN A 219 16.37 -2.69 -0.46
C GLN A 219 17.63 -3.45 -0.92
N ALA A 220 18.06 -4.45 -0.15
CA ALA A 220 19.27 -5.21 -0.43
C ALA A 220 19.19 -5.99 -1.76
N LEU A 221 18.05 -6.63 -2.05
CA LEU A 221 17.88 -7.37 -3.32
C LEU A 221 17.72 -6.42 -4.52
N GLY A 222 17.15 -5.23 -4.35
CA GLY A 222 17.14 -4.20 -5.38
C GLY A 222 18.55 -3.75 -5.75
N GLU A 223 19.40 -3.49 -4.74
CA GLU A 223 20.83 -3.16 -4.92
C GLU A 223 21.60 -4.32 -5.57
N ALA A 224 21.39 -5.57 -5.10
CA ALA A 224 22.03 -6.75 -5.65
C ALA A 224 21.64 -7.04 -7.11
N PHE A 225 20.37 -6.77 -7.46
CA PHE A 225 19.93 -6.87 -8.85
C PHE A 225 20.65 -5.83 -9.72
N MET A 226 20.67 -4.55 -9.33
CA MET A 226 21.42 -3.51 -10.04
C MET A 226 22.90 -3.87 -10.20
N ALA A 227 23.55 -4.32 -9.13
CA ALA A 227 24.97 -4.72 -9.17
C ALA A 227 25.26 -5.92 -10.10
N SER A 228 24.24 -6.71 -10.48
CA SER A 228 24.39 -7.84 -11.39
C SER A 228 24.34 -7.45 -12.89
N LEU A 229 23.96 -6.21 -13.20
CA LEU A 229 23.85 -5.72 -14.56
C LEU A 229 25.23 -5.32 -15.12
N ASP A 230 25.46 -5.53 -16.41
CA ASP A 230 26.62 -4.98 -17.09
C ASP A 230 26.46 -3.48 -17.39
N ALA A 231 27.46 -2.83 -17.94
CA ALA A 231 27.46 -1.38 -18.19
C ALA A 231 26.34 -0.95 -19.16
N THR A 232 26.05 -1.75 -20.18
CA THR A 232 24.97 -1.48 -21.16
C THR A 232 23.61 -1.65 -20.53
N GLN A 233 23.43 -2.71 -19.76
CA GLN A 233 22.20 -2.98 -19.02
C GLN A 233 21.94 -1.93 -17.94
N HIS A 234 22.99 -1.49 -17.22
CA HIS A 234 22.94 -0.39 -16.28
C HIS A 234 22.42 0.90 -16.91
N ALA A 235 22.99 1.28 -18.06
CA ALA A 235 22.56 2.47 -18.78
C ALA A 235 21.09 2.38 -19.24
N ALA A 236 20.62 1.17 -19.61
CA ALA A 236 19.22 0.95 -19.97
C ALA A 236 18.27 0.98 -18.77
N ALA A 237 18.70 0.51 -17.59
CA ALA A 237 17.88 0.45 -16.39
C ALA A 237 17.73 1.83 -15.73
N ILE A 238 18.77 2.69 -15.75
CA ILE A 238 18.77 4.00 -15.09
C ILE A 238 18.00 5.03 -15.92
N VAL A 239 16.82 5.39 -15.43
CA VAL A 239 15.98 6.44 -16.05
C VAL A 239 16.49 7.83 -15.65
N ASN A 240 16.97 7.98 -14.43
CA ASN A 240 17.59 9.22 -13.94
C ASN A 240 18.66 8.87 -12.88
N ALA A 241 19.88 9.36 -13.06
CA ALA A 241 20.97 9.16 -12.10
C ALA A 241 20.83 10.01 -10.82
N SER A 242 19.96 11.03 -10.83
CA SER A 242 19.71 11.91 -9.68
C SER A 242 18.34 11.61 -9.07
N LYS A 243 18.28 11.60 -7.72
CA LYS A 243 17.04 11.43 -6.94
C LYS A 243 16.86 12.59 -5.95
N PRO A 244 16.38 13.75 -6.42
CA PRO A 244 16.22 14.92 -5.57
C PRO A 244 14.98 14.90 -4.68
N GLY A 245 14.02 14.00 -4.93
CA GLY A 245 12.74 13.90 -4.21
C GLY A 245 12.13 12.51 -4.30
N ASN A 246 10.86 12.43 -3.92
CA ASN A 246 10.06 11.20 -3.94
C ASN A 246 9.67 10.82 -5.37
N ASN A 247 9.69 9.51 -5.69
CA ASN A 247 9.46 9.02 -7.06
C ASN A 247 8.26 8.06 -7.19
N ALA A 248 7.75 7.49 -6.09
CA ALA A 248 6.59 6.60 -6.16
C ALA A 248 5.37 7.31 -6.74
N GLN A 249 4.73 6.70 -7.74
CA GLN A 249 3.68 7.32 -8.54
C GLN A 249 2.28 6.75 -8.28
N THR A 250 2.19 5.57 -7.67
CA THR A 250 0.95 4.82 -7.54
C THR A 250 0.50 4.63 -6.09
N GLN A 251 0.84 5.57 -5.21
CA GLN A 251 0.41 5.59 -3.80
C GLN A 251 -1.10 5.90 -3.65
N ALA A 252 -1.53 6.17 -2.44
CA ALA A 252 -2.92 6.51 -2.10
C ALA A 252 -3.53 7.55 -3.06
N TYR A 253 -4.80 7.35 -3.42
CA TYR A 253 -5.58 8.19 -4.36
C TYR A 253 -5.03 8.28 -5.79
N ARG A 254 -4.11 7.39 -6.17
CA ARG A 254 -3.54 7.32 -7.52
C ARG A 254 -3.89 6.00 -8.19
N ASP A 255 -5.18 5.74 -8.33
CA ASP A 255 -5.68 4.52 -8.97
C ASP A 255 -5.58 4.60 -10.50
N ASN A 256 -6.01 5.71 -11.08
CA ASN A 256 -6.06 5.89 -12.53
C ASN A 256 -4.79 6.61 -13.01
N VAL A 257 -3.72 5.84 -13.22
CA VAL A 257 -2.43 6.39 -13.65
C VAL A 257 -2.01 5.76 -14.97
N THR A 258 -1.70 6.61 -15.96
CA THR A 258 -0.98 6.16 -17.16
C THR A 258 0.51 6.21 -16.87
N LEU A 259 1.13 5.04 -16.81
CA LEU A 259 2.53 4.87 -16.43
C LEU A 259 3.26 4.05 -17.50
N PRO A 260 3.93 4.68 -18.46
CA PRO A 260 4.65 3.97 -19.53
C PRO A 260 5.72 3.02 -18.97
N TYR A 261 5.96 1.93 -19.68
CA TYR A 261 7.10 1.06 -19.41
C TYR A 261 8.41 1.84 -19.59
N GLN A 262 9.33 1.69 -18.65
CA GLN A 262 10.62 2.38 -18.64
C GLN A 262 11.72 1.47 -18.10
N GLY A 263 12.95 1.73 -18.51
CA GLY A 263 14.12 0.99 -18.06
C GLY A 263 14.42 -0.23 -18.95
N ILE A 264 15.09 -1.23 -18.38
CA ILE A 264 15.51 -2.43 -19.08
C ILE A 264 14.37 -3.45 -19.13
N ARG A 265 14.11 -4.01 -20.32
CA ARG A 265 13.16 -5.12 -20.51
C ARG A 265 13.81 -6.44 -20.12
N ALA A 266 13.07 -7.33 -19.47
CA ALA A 266 13.59 -8.62 -19.01
C ALA A 266 14.14 -9.52 -20.13
N THR A 267 13.73 -9.33 -21.38
CA THR A 267 14.31 -10.03 -22.55
C THR A 267 15.78 -9.67 -22.82
N ALA A 268 16.27 -8.54 -22.31
CA ALA A 268 17.67 -8.13 -22.40
C ALA A 268 18.53 -8.64 -21.23
N LEU A 269 17.96 -9.41 -20.31
CA LEU A 269 18.62 -9.97 -19.13
C LEU A 269 19.09 -11.41 -19.39
N SER A 270 20.20 -11.80 -18.77
CA SER A 270 20.63 -13.20 -18.71
C SER A 270 19.66 -14.05 -17.86
N ALA A 271 19.75 -15.38 -17.99
CA ALA A 271 18.91 -16.28 -17.19
C ALA A 271 19.08 -16.06 -15.67
N ASP A 272 20.31 -15.83 -15.20
CA ASP A 272 20.61 -15.54 -13.79
C ASP A 272 19.99 -14.20 -13.35
N GLN A 273 20.10 -13.16 -14.17
CA GLN A 273 19.51 -11.85 -13.88
C GLN A 273 17.98 -11.90 -13.89
N ARG A 274 17.37 -12.68 -14.81
CA ARG A 274 15.90 -12.93 -14.81
C ARG A 274 15.44 -13.62 -13.54
N ALA A 275 16.20 -14.61 -13.05
CA ALA A 275 15.92 -15.28 -11.78
C ALA A 275 16.03 -14.30 -10.60
N LYS A 276 17.03 -13.41 -10.58
CA LYS A 276 17.16 -12.37 -9.55
C LYS A 276 15.99 -11.37 -9.59
N LEU A 277 15.55 -10.95 -10.77
CA LEU A 277 14.39 -10.05 -10.92
C LEU A 277 13.10 -10.70 -10.40
N LEU A 278 12.87 -11.98 -10.72
CA LEU A 278 11.76 -12.77 -10.17
C LEU A 278 11.88 -12.93 -8.64
N GLY A 279 13.08 -13.20 -8.13
CA GLY A 279 13.35 -13.25 -6.69
C GLY A 279 13.02 -11.94 -5.97
N LEU A 280 13.34 -10.79 -6.58
CA LEU A 280 12.97 -9.48 -6.05
C LEU A 280 11.45 -9.28 -6.06
N ALA A 281 10.76 -9.64 -7.14
CA ALA A 281 9.30 -9.56 -7.20
C ALA A 281 8.65 -10.50 -6.18
N ALA A 282 9.22 -11.68 -5.96
CA ALA A 282 8.71 -12.69 -5.02
C ALA A 282 8.75 -12.21 -3.55
N LEU A 283 9.63 -11.28 -3.16
CA LEU A 283 9.60 -10.68 -1.82
C LEU A 283 8.28 -9.95 -1.54
N TYR A 284 7.76 -9.24 -2.52
CA TYR A 284 6.52 -8.48 -2.40
C TYR A 284 5.29 -9.36 -2.52
N VAL A 285 5.25 -10.19 -3.55
CA VAL A 285 4.15 -11.14 -3.78
C VAL A 285 4.07 -12.18 -2.65
N GLY A 286 5.20 -12.59 -2.11
CA GLY A 286 5.33 -13.54 -1.00
C GLY A 286 4.82 -13.02 0.36
N ASN A 287 4.35 -11.77 0.46
CA ASN A 287 3.59 -11.32 1.62
C ASN A 287 2.18 -11.95 1.69
N MET A 288 1.62 -12.39 0.55
CA MET A 288 0.43 -13.25 0.54
C MET A 288 0.73 -14.64 1.10
N ARG A 289 -0.32 -15.35 1.54
CA ARG A 289 -0.22 -16.76 1.90
C ARG A 289 0.33 -17.59 0.74
N ASP A 290 1.20 -18.53 1.05
CA ASP A 290 2.05 -19.26 0.08
C ASP A 290 1.31 -19.82 -1.14
N GLY A 291 0.12 -20.40 -0.96
CA GLY A 291 -0.66 -20.94 -2.08
C GLY A 291 -1.03 -19.87 -3.10
N HIS A 292 -1.62 -18.76 -2.63
CA HIS A 292 -2.01 -17.64 -3.50
C HIS A 292 -0.80 -16.85 -4.01
N ALA A 293 0.28 -16.75 -3.21
CA ALA A 293 1.55 -16.18 -3.68
C ALA A 293 2.12 -16.96 -4.87
N LYS A 294 2.07 -18.30 -4.85
CA LYS A 294 2.50 -19.14 -5.98
C LYS A 294 1.65 -18.92 -7.23
N VAL A 295 0.32 -18.82 -7.07
CA VAL A 295 -0.59 -18.50 -8.18
C VAL A 295 -0.20 -17.16 -8.81
N LYS A 296 0.00 -16.12 -8.00
CA LYS A 296 0.40 -14.79 -8.48
C LYS A 296 1.80 -14.79 -9.10
N MET A 297 2.76 -15.49 -8.51
CA MET A 297 4.10 -15.59 -9.10
C MET A 297 4.09 -16.32 -10.44
N SER A 298 3.27 -17.38 -10.60
CA SER A 298 3.11 -18.03 -11.92
C SER A 298 2.52 -17.09 -12.97
N GLU A 299 1.65 -16.16 -12.57
CA GLU A 299 1.16 -15.10 -13.46
C GLU A 299 2.29 -14.12 -13.84
N VAL A 300 3.09 -13.67 -12.86
CA VAL A 300 4.26 -12.79 -13.08
C VAL A 300 5.28 -13.47 -14.01
N GLU A 301 5.57 -14.75 -13.81
CA GLU A 301 6.49 -15.53 -14.64
C GLU A 301 6.03 -15.62 -16.09
N ARG A 302 4.73 -15.85 -16.34
CA ARG A 302 4.17 -15.88 -17.71
C ARG A 302 4.32 -14.54 -18.45
N HIS A 303 4.40 -13.43 -17.73
CA HIS A 303 4.56 -12.07 -18.27
C HIS A 303 5.98 -11.51 -18.09
N LEU A 304 6.97 -12.37 -17.77
CA LEU A 304 8.33 -11.92 -17.53
C LEU A 304 8.93 -11.22 -18.74
N ASP A 305 8.68 -11.72 -19.96
CA ASP A 305 9.19 -11.11 -21.19
C ASP A 305 8.64 -9.70 -21.45
N ASP A 306 7.49 -9.36 -20.85
CA ASP A 306 6.88 -8.04 -20.91
C ASP A 306 7.14 -7.22 -19.63
N THR A 307 8.07 -7.67 -18.78
CA THR A 307 8.44 -7.00 -17.54
C THR A 307 9.62 -6.06 -17.79
N TYR A 308 9.52 -4.87 -17.21
CA TYR A 308 10.54 -3.83 -17.23
C TYR A 308 11.04 -3.54 -15.82
N PHE A 309 12.33 -3.26 -15.70
CA PHE A 309 12.93 -2.76 -14.47
C PHE A 309 13.52 -1.38 -14.71
N SER A 310 13.20 -0.42 -13.87
CA SER A 310 13.73 0.94 -13.94
C SER A 310 14.29 1.38 -12.60
N TRP A 311 15.30 2.26 -12.66
CA TRP A 311 16.01 2.78 -11.51
C TRP A 311 16.15 4.30 -11.60
N VAL A 312 16.02 4.98 -10.45
CA VAL A 312 16.30 6.41 -10.28
C VAL A 312 17.19 6.58 -9.07
N GLY A 313 18.27 7.31 -9.21
CA GLY A 313 19.25 7.60 -8.14
C GLY A 313 20.59 6.91 -8.33
N GLY A 314 21.45 7.03 -7.32
CA GLY A 314 22.79 6.43 -7.34
C GLY A 314 22.77 4.92 -7.12
N THR A 315 23.94 4.28 -7.33
CA THR A 315 24.15 2.83 -7.15
C THR A 315 25.25 2.50 -6.14
N GLY A 316 25.78 3.52 -5.42
CA GLY A 316 26.75 3.31 -4.33
C GLY A 316 26.10 2.75 -3.08
N SER A 317 26.89 2.26 -2.13
CA SER A 317 26.45 1.59 -0.90
C SER A 317 25.50 2.40 -0.03
N ASP A 318 25.66 3.73 -0.01
CA ASP A 318 24.83 4.65 0.77
C ASP A 318 23.85 5.47 -0.08
N ALA A 319 23.74 5.11 -1.37
CA ALA A 319 22.88 5.86 -2.29
C ALA A 319 21.40 5.72 -1.90
N VAL A 320 20.66 6.80 -2.13
CA VAL A 320 19.21 6.78 -2.14
C VAL A 320 18.74 6.48 -3.55
N PHE A 321 17.70 5.66 -3.66
CA PHE A 321 17.19 5.23 -4.95
C PHE A 321 15.68 4.97 -4.92
N TYR A 322 15.13 4.87 -6.10
CA TYR A 322 13.83 4.31 -6.41
C TYR A 322 14.02 3.21 -7.46
N TYR A 323 13.28 2.12 -7.34
CA TYR A 323 13.13 1.18 -8.44
C TYR A 323 11.67 0.83 -8.69
N ARG A 324 11.41 0.40 -9.93
CA ARG A 324 10.11 -0.08 -10.36
C ARG A 324 10.25 -1.35 -11.18
N ILE A 325 9.47 -2.38 -10.81
CA ILE A 325 9.21 -3.56 -11.64
C ILE A 325 7.82 -3.34 -12.24
N HIS A 326 7.69 -3.39 -13.55
CA HIS A 326 6.43 -3.08 -14.22
C HIS A 326 6.16 -4.05 -15.37
N SER A 327 5.05 -4.79 -15.27
CA SER A 327 4.53 -5.70 -16.29
C SER A 327 3.02 -5.47 -16.49
N PRO A 328 2.37 -6.15 -17.45
CA PRO A 328 0.90 -6.08 -17.59
C PRO A 328 0.13 -6.53 -16.35
N VAL A 329 0.72 -7.36 -15.49
CA VAL A 329 0.02 -8.02 -14.36
C VAL A 329 0.56 -7.64 -12.98
N VAL A 330 1.72 -7.01 -12.89
CA VAL A 330 2.28 -6.55 -11.62
C VAL A 330 3.05 -5.24 -11.79
N LEU A 331 2.84 -4.32 -10.87
CA LEU A 331 3.63 -3.12 -10.68
C LEU A 331 4.13 -3.12 -9.24
N ILE A 332 5.44 -2.95 -9.05
CA ILE A 332 6.09 -2.81 -7.75
C ILE A 332 6.93 -1.54 -7.79
N GLU A 333 6.75 -0.69 -6.80
CA GLU A 333 7.57 0.50 -6.58
C GLU A 333 8.24 0.40 -5.20
N PHE A 334 9.52 0.71 -5.14
CA PHE A 334 10.29 0.92 -3.91
C PHE A 334 10.93 2.30 -3.97
N ASP A 335 10.78 3.10 -2.93
CA ASP A 335 11.19 4.49 -2.96
C ASP A 335 11.76 4.97 -1.63
N HIS A 336 13.00 5.42 -1.61
CA HIS A 336 13.54 6.21 -0.50
C HIS A 336 12.89 7.59 -0.49
N GLN A 337 12.31 7.97 0.64
CA GLN A 337 11.48 9.17 0.78
C GLN A 337 12.20 10.29 1.52
N SER A 338 11.77 11.51 1.28
CA SER A 338 12.13 12.67 2.10
C SER A 338 11.58 12.52 3.52
N PRO A 339 12.32 12.95 4.56
CA PRO A 339 11.83 12.89 5.94
C PRO A 339 10.56 13.71 6.15
N VAL A 340 9.64 13.21 6.96
CA VAL A 340 8.39 13.90 7.33
C VAL A 340 8.31 14.13 8.83
N ALA A 341 8.49 13.09 9.63
CA ALA A 341 8.31 13.15 11.08
C ALA A 341 9.64 13.08 11.84
N PHE A 342 10.66 12.45 11.26
CA PHE A 342 11.93 12.21 11.93
C PHE A 342 13.12 12.56 11.05
N GLY A 343 14.10 13.30 11.59
CA GLY A 343 15.35 13.59 10.89
C GLY A 343 15.37 14.83 9.98
N GLY A 344 14.37 15.72 10.09
CA GLY A 344 14.35 17.01 9.36
C GLY A 344 13.32 17.03 8.22
N ARG A 345 12.14 17.54 8.52
CA ARG A 345 11.03 17.63 7.58
C ARG A 345 11.41 18.36 6.28
N GLY A 346 11.13 17.74 5.13
CA GLY A 346 11.34 18.34 3.81
C GLY A 346 12.79 18.32 3.33
N GLY A 347 13.68 17.57 3.99
CA GLY A 347 15.05 17.31 3.50
C GLY A 347 15.09 16.39 2.27
N PRO A 348 16.29 16.13 1.72
CA PRO A 348 16.46 15.18 0.63
C PRO A 348 16.04 13.76 1.08
N PRO A 349 15.70 12.87 0.13
CA PRO A 349 15.38 11.48 0.43
C PRO A 349 16.46 10.79 1.25
N THR A 350 16.05 9.88 2.15
CA THR A 350 16.95 9.13 3.04
C THR A 350 16.62 7.65 3.02
N ARG A 351 17.61 6.81 3.34
CA ARG A 351 17.42 5.36 3.54
C ARG A 351 16.59 5.02 4.79
N ARG A 352 16.31 6.00 5.64
CA ARG A 352 15.53 5.85 6.89
C ARG A 352 14.03 6.01 6.70
N HIS A 353 13.58 6.55 5.57
CA HIS A 353 12.17 6.67 5.20
C HIS A 353 11.96 5.97 3.86
N VAL A 354 11.17 4.92 3.86
CA VAL A 354 10.94 4.07 2.67
C VAL A 354 9.45 3.86 2.46
N HIS A 355 9.03 3.93 1.20
CA HIS A 355 7.72 3.49 0.74
C HIS A 355 7.84 2.37 -0.28
N SER A 356 6.95 1.41 -0.23
CA SER A 356 6.75 0.43 -1.29
C SER A 356 5.27 0.29 -1.63
N VAL A 357 4.98 0.08 -2.90
CA VAL A 357 3.62 -0.11 -3.43
C VAL A 357 3.62 -1.32 -4.35
N VAL A 358 2.61 -2.16 -4.21
CA VAL A 358 2.33 -3.24 -5.16
C VAL A 358 0.95 -3.03 -5.75
N ARG A 359 0.84 -3.08 -7.08
CA ARG A 359 -0.40 -2.93 -7.83
C ARG A 359 -0.61 -4.09 -8.80
N THR A 360 -1.85 -4.34 -9.17
CA THR A 360 -2.22 -5.18 -10.32
C THR A 360 -2.76 -4.27 -11.43
N PRO A 361 -1.92 -3.91 -12.42
CA PRO A 361 -2.32 -3.03 -13.53
C PRO A 361 -3.47 -3.59 -14.35
N ASN A 362 -3.94 -2.79 -15.32
CA ASN A 362 -4.98 -3.18 -16.26
C ASN A 362 -6.32 -3.55 -15.60
N GLY A 363 -6.67 -2.79 -14.55
CA GLY A 363 -8.04 -2.80 -14.01
C GLY A 363 -8.30 -3.83 -12.91
N ASN A 364 -7.30 -4.61 -12.45
CA ASN A 364 -7.57 -5.66 -11.47
C ASN A 364 -7.05 -5.37 -10.03
N ASP A 365 -6.62 -4.15 -9.72
CA ASP A 365 -6.52 -3.72 -8.33
C ASP A 365 -7.88 -3.88 -7.63
N TYR A 366 -7.87 -4.24 -6.35
CA TYR A 366 -9.09 -4.53 -5.58
C TYR A 366 -9.94 -5.68 -6.16
N GLY A 367 -9.38 -6.49 -7.09
CA GLY A 367 -10.12 -7.50 -7.83
C GLY A 367 -11.25 -6.95 -8.73
N LYS A 368 -11.17 -5.67 -9.14
CA LYS A 368 -12.26 -5.00 -9.85
C LYS A 368 -12.58 -5.63 -11.21
N ASP A 369 -11.59 -6.16 -11.94
CA ASP A 369 -11.85 -6.85 -13.20
C ASP A 369 -12.56 -8.20 -12.96
N LEU A 370 -12.12 -8.99 -11.97
CA LEU A 370 -12.79 -10.25 -11.59
C LEU A 370 -14.20 -10.00 -11.06
N LEU A 371 -14.40 -8.95 -10.26
CA LEU A 371 -15.72 -8.55 -9.76
C LEU A 371 -16.67 -8.18 -10.90
N LYS A 372 -16.18 -7.43 -11.90
CA LYS A 372 -16.93 -7.09 -13.11
C LYS A 372 -17.35 -8.34 -13.86
N GLN A 373 -16.43 -9.27 -14.14
CA GLN A 373 -16.71 -10.53 -14.84
C GLN A 373 -17.75 -11.37 -14.07
N HIS A 374 -17.64 -11.44 -12.73
CA HIS A 374 -18.60 -12.14 -11.88
C HIS A 374 -20.02 -11.56 -12.03
N TYR A 375 -20.17 -10.23 -11.95
CA TYR A 375 -21.48 -9.59 -12.10
C TYR A 375 -22.06 -9.69 -13.52
N GLU A 376 -21.24 -9.63 -14.55
CA GLU A 376 -21.67 -9.81 -15.94
C GLU A 376 -22.24 -11.22 -16.16
N LYS A 377 -21.55 -12.24 -15.69
CA LYS A 377 -22.01 -13.64 -15.75
C LYS A 377 -23.36 -13.82 -15.06
N HIS A 378 -23.51 -13.33 -13.84
CA HIS A 378 -24.77 -13.47 -13.08
C HIS A 378 -25.93 -12.62 -13.60
N ARG A 379 -25.67 -11.53 -14.34
CA ARG A 379 -26.75 -10.79 -15.06
C ARG A 379 -27.28 -11.61 -16.23
N HIS A 380 -26.42 -12.28 -16.98
CA HIS A 380 -26.82 -13.14 -18.08
C HIS A 380 -27.64 -14.36 -17.60
N ASP A 381 -27.27 -14.98 -16.52
CA ASP A 381 -28.00 -16.12 -15.93
C ASP A 381 -29.44 -15.72 -15.53
N LYS A 382 -29.62 -14.53 -14.93
CA LYS A 382 -30.96 -14.01 -14.57
C LYS A 382 -31.79 -13.63 -15.79
N ALA A 383 -31.19 -13.16 -16.89
CA ALA A 383 -31.89 -12.82 -18.11
C ALA A 383 -32.40 -14.05 -18.89
N HIS A 384 -31.71 -15.19 -18.78
CA HIS A 384 -32.09 -16.45 -19.42
C HIS A 384 -32.97 -17.36 -18.55
N GLY A 385 -33.11 -17.07 -17.23
CA GLY A 385 -33.90 -17.86 -16.29
C GLY A 385 -35.41 -17.56 -16.26
N HIS A 386 -35.94 -16.64 -17.08
CA HIS A 386 -37.35 -16.30 -17.15
C HIS A 386 -38.08 -16.91 -18.35
N GLY A 387 -37.58 -17.99 -18.94
CA GLY A 387 -38.19 -18.69 -20.05
C GLY A 387 -38.51 -20.14 -19.75
N HIS A 388 -39.40 -20.40 -18.76
CA HIS A 388 -40.15 -21.67 -18.68
C HIS A 388 -41.44 -21.47 -17.88
#